data_32a4ed11f9d072f3011e98501845e02f
#
_entry.id   32a4ed11f9d072f3011e98501845e02f
#
_cell.length_a   1.000
_cell.length_b   1.000
_cell.length_c   1.000
_cell.angle_alpha   90.00
_cell.angle_beta   90.00
_cell.angle_gamma   90.00
#
_symmetry.space_group_name_H-M   'P 1'
#
loop_
_entity.id
_entity.type
_entity.pdbx_description
1 polymer ?
#
loop_
_entity_poly.entity_id
_entity_poly.type
_entity_poly.pdbx_seq_one_letter_code
_entity_poly.pdbx_strand_id
1 'polypeptide(L)'
;MSNLSVVSVRDKNTADFVEKISEKKPVYNLDPVAVGNFDDEIRNVTVNSKLPKKYCIVYSYAERFSDPEEIRAISEYCKKYNLKIVAPFGRQKWIPSYETLTPFELLKAFQNAECIVTDTFHGTLFGAKFGKRMAVLIRESNQNKLEDLTQRLQIQSHVITDISQLETVLKKELDKKKIGQILGLEREKSLKYLKENL
;
A
#
# COMPACT_ATOMS: atom_id res chain seq x y z
N MET A 1 8.18 14.75 -24.59
CA MET A 1 7.76 15.56 -23.42
C MET A 1 7.69 17.06 -23.71
N SER A 2 8.26 17.54 -24.78
CA SER A 2 8.22 18.98 -25.16
C SER A 2 6.80 19.58 -25.29
N ASN A 3 5.82 18.76 -25.64
CA ASN A 3 4.43 19.19 -25.89
C ASN A 3 3.54 19.23 -24.65
N LEU A 4 4.03 18.84 -23.47
CA LEU A 4 3.28 18.93 -22.24
C LEU A 4 3.51 20.30 -21.60
N SER A 5 2.45 21.02 -21.28
CA SER A 5 2.57 22.32 -20.60
C SER A 5 3.07 22.16 -19.15
N VAL A 6 2.60 21.16 -18.46
CA VAL A 6 2.99 20.81 -17.09
C VAL A 6 3.18 19.32 -16.93
N VAL A 7 3.99 18.91 -15.96
CA VAL A 7 4.26 17.50 -15.64
C VAL A 7 4.08 17.27 -14.13
N SER A 8 3.37 16.23 -13.80
CA SER A 8 3.22 15.78 -12.41
C SER A 8 3.72 14.34 -12.27
N VAL A 9 4.42 14.07 -11.18
CA VAL A 9 5.00 12.76 -10.87
C VAL A 9 4.70 12.38 -9.42
N ARG A 10 4.72 11.08 -9.14
CA ARG A 10 4.35 10.58 -7.80
C ARG A 10 5.52 10.18 -6.92
N ASP A 11 6.71 10.04 -7.46
CA ASP A 11 7.93 9.68 -6.73
C ASP A 11 9.13 10.52 -7.16
N LYS A 12 10.10 10.62 -6.24
CA LYS A 12 11.29 11.45 -6.45
C LYS A 12 12.15 10.96 -7.61
N ASN A 13 12.35 9.65 -7.75
CA ASN A 13 13.18 9.10 -8.81
C ASN A 13 12.62 9.45 -10.20
N THR A 14 11.30 9.42 -10.36
CA THR A 14 10.63 9.86 -11.59
C THR A 14 10.78 11.37 -11.79
N ALA A 15 10.75 12.19 -10.71
CA ALA A 15 10.99 13.63 -10.80
C ALA A 15 12.40 13.92 -11.33
N ASP A 16 13.41 13.33 -10.72
CA ASP A 16 14.82 13.49 -11.11
C ASP A 16 15.06 13.06 -12.57
N PHE A 17 14.39 12.01 -13.01
CA PHE A 17 14.44 11.56 -14.41
C PHE A 17 13.79 12.57 -15.36
N VAL A 18 12.59 13.08 -15.03
CA VAL A 18 11.90 14.06 -15.87
C VAL A 18 12.71 15.37 -15.99
N GLU A 19 13.30 15.85 -14.90
CA GLU A 19 14.15 17.04 -14.92
C GLU A 19 15.35 16.87 -15.87
N LYS A 20 15.96 15.68 -15.88
CA LYS A 20 17.10 15.38 -16.75
C LYS A 20 16.77 15.38 -18.25
N ILE A 21 15.55 14.92 -18.62
CA ILE A 21 15.21 14.69 -20.04
C ILE A 21 14.35 15.78 -20.65
N SER A 22 13.76 16.68 -19.87
CA SER A 22 12.77 17.64 -20.36
C SER A 22 13.02 19.10 -19.98
N GLU A 23 14.05 19.39 -19.20
CA GLU A 23 14.32 20.72 -18.59
C GLU A 23 13.13 21.30 -17.80
N LYS A 24 12.06 20.51 -17.59
CA LYS A 24 10.87 20.90 -16.86
C LYS A 24 10.96 20.40 -15.43
N LYS A 25 10.65 21.25 -14.49
CA LYS A 25 10.53 20.88 -13.08
C LYS A 25 9.16 20.26 -12.82
N PRO A 26 9.06 18.94 -12.61
CA PRO A 26 7.78 18.32 -12.38
C PRO A 26 7.21 18.67 -11.00
N VAL A 27 5.89 18.72 -10.89
CA VAL A 27 5.23 18.84 -9.59
C VAL A 27 5.13 17.45 -8.95
N TYR A 28 5.57 17.35 -7.71
CA TYR A 28 5.58 16.12 -6.95
C TYR A 28 4.27 15.96 -6.17
N ASN A 29 3.34 15.20 -6.72
CA ASN A 29 2.04 14.89 -6.13
C ASN A 29 2.01 13.45 -5.60
N LEU A 30 1.06 13.14 -4.74
CA LEU A 30 0.83 11.78 -4.30
C LEU A 30 0.02 11.00 -5.35
N ASP A 31 0.07 9.67 -5.26
CA ASP A 31 -0.73 8.79 -6.12
C ASP A 31 -2.23 9.14 -6.02
N PRO A 32 -2.98 9.16 -7.12
CA PRO A 32 -4.41 9.50 -7.11
C PRO A 32 -5.26 8.68 -6.12
N VAL A 33 -4.90 7.44 -5.88
CA VAL A 33 -5.58 6.58 -4.90
C VAL A 33 -5.40 7.08 -3.46
N ALA A 34 -4.26 7.71 -3.15
CA ALA A 34 -4.05 8.34 -1.85
C ALA A 34 -4.87 9.61 -1.69
N VAL A 35 -5.00 10.37 -2.78
CA VAL A 35 -5.71 11.65 -2.83
C VAL A 35 -7.23 11.45 -2.81
N GLY A 36 -7.73 10.38 -3.45
CA GLY A 36 -9.16 10.08 -3.53
C GLY A 36 -9.79 9.81 -2.15
N ASN A 37 -11.03 10.26 -1.98
CA ASN A 37 -11.87 9.83 -0.87
C ASN A 37 -12.90 8.83 -1.41
N PHE A 38 -12.88 7.62 -0.88
CA PHE A 38 -13.75 6.50 -1.31
C PHE A 38 -14.65 6.03 -0.17
N ASP A 39 -14.90 6.88 0.84
CA ASP A 39 -15.62 6.48 2.05
C ASP A 39 -17.07 6.09 1.75
N ASP A 40 -17.73 6.79 0.81
CA ASP A 40 -19.10 6.49 0.43
C ASP A 40 -19.17 5.19 -0.38
N GLU A 41 -18.28 4.99 -1.33
CA GLU A 41 -18.21 3.75 -2.12
C GLU A 41 -17.90 2.54 -1.21
N ILE A 42 -16.95 2.69 -0.29
CA ILE A 42 -16.59 1.62 0.67
C ILE A 42 -17.76 1.34 1.62
N ARG A 43 -18.52 2.35 2.04
CA ARG A 43 -19.66 2.17 2.93
C ARG A 43 -20.78 1.40 2.26
N ASN A 44 -21.05 1.71 1.00
CA ASN A 44 -22.16 1.15 0.24
C ASN A 44 -21.86 -0.19 -0.44
N VAL A 45 -20.57 -0.57 -0.55
CA VAL A 45 -20.21 -1.85 -1.14
C VAL A 45 -20.53 -3.01 -0.19
N THR A 46 -21.22 -4.01 -0.70
CA THR A 46 -21.37 -5.30 -0.02
C THR A 46 -20.28 -6.22 -0.54
N VAL A 47 -19.41 -6.68 0.35
CA VAL A 47 -18.39 -7.68 -0.02
C VAL A 47 -19.09 -9.02 -0.17
N ASN A 48 -19.31 -9.43 -1.40
CA ASN A 48 -19.91 -10.75 -1.73
C ASN A 48 -18.91 -11.91 -1.59
N SER A 49 -17.70 -11.61 -1.17
CA SER A 49 -16.64 -12.59 -0.97
C SER A 49 -16.82 -13.37 0.34
N LYS A 50 -16.32 -14.60 0.34
CA LYS A 50 -16.26 -15.45 1.54
C LYS A 50 -15.08 -15.07 2.44
N LEU A 51 -14.80 -13.77 2.60
CA LEU A 51 -13.71 -13.33 3.47
C LEU A 51 -13.91 -13.81 4.91
N PRO A 52 -12.88 -14.33 5.55
CA PRO A 52 -12.95 -14.75 6.95
C PRO A 52 -13.24 -13.57 7.88
N LYS A 53 -13.76 -13.84 9.09
CA LYS A 53 -14.00 -12.80 10.10
C LYS A 53 -12.70 -12.12 10.61
N LYS A 54 -11.62 -12.89 10.70
CA LYS A 54 -10.29 -12.40 11.12
C LYS A 54 -9.24 -12.87 10.13
N TYR A 55 -8.54 -11.94 9.51
CA TYR A 55 -7.56 -12.29 8.48
C TYR A 55 -6.40 -11.31 8.40
N CYS A 56 -5.31 -11.84 7.90
CA CYS A 56 -4.16 -11.12 7.41
C CYS A 56 -4.22 -11.05 5.88
N ILE A 57 -4.07 -9.88 5.31
CA ILE A 57 -3.90 -9.74 3.87
C ILE A 57 -2.42 -9.92 3.51
N VAL A 58 -2.15 -10.80 2.56
CA VAL A 58 -0.90 -10.85 1.83
C VAL A 58 -1.15 -10.23 0.44
N TYR A 59 -0.64 -9.03 0.24
CA TYR A 59 -0.88 -8.25 -0.98
C TYR A 59 0.39 -8.08 -1.78
N SER A 60 0.51 -8.84 -2.86
CA SER A 60 1.71 -8.89 -3.71
C SER A 60 1.37 -9.30 -5.13
N TYR A 61 2.30 -9.15 -6.06
CA TYR A 61 2.18 -9.79 -7.37
C TYR A 61 2.20 -11.32 -7.24
N ALA A 62 1.67 -12.01 -8.27
CA ALA A 62 1.57 -13.47 -8.25
C ALA A 62 2.92 -14.15 -7.99
N GLU A 63 2.91 -15.15 -7.11
CA GLU A 63 4.05 -16.01 -6.76
C GLU A 63 5.29 -15.26 -6.21
N ARG A 64 5.13 -14.04 -5.77
CA ARG A 64 6.27 -13.23 -5.33
C ARG A 64 6.71 -13.54 -3.89
N PHE A 65 5.80 -13.99 -3.05
CA PHE A 65 6.12 -14.61 -1.76
C PHE A 65 6.38 -16.11 -1.96
N SER A 66 7.57 -16.43 -2.46
CA SER A 66 8.02 -17.80 -2.77
C SER A 66 9.16 -18.30 -1.89
N ASP A 67 9.77 -17.42 -1.09
CA ASP A 67 10.80 -17.77 -0.13
C ASP A 67 10.19 -18.61 1.00
N PRO A 68 10.70 -19.83 1.27
CA PRO A 68 10.19 -20.69 2.34
C PRO A 68 10.24 -20.06 3.74
N GLU A 69 11.21 -19.20 4.02
CA GLU A 69 11.32 -18.52 5.30
C GLU A 69 10.25 -17.43 5.46
N GLU A 70 9.97 -16.67 4.40
CA GLU A 70 8.88 -15.70 4.40
C GLU A 70 7.52 -16.39 4.57
N ILE A 71 7.29 -17.48 3.82
CA ILE A 71 6.07 -18.28 3.90
C ILE A 71 5.88 -18.82 5.32
N ARG A 72 6.93 -19.38 5.90
CA ARG A 72 6.90 -19.92 7.26
C ARG A 72 6.59 -18.84 8.29
N ALA A 73 7.31 -17.73 8.26
CA ALA A 73 7.13 -16.63 9.22
C ALA A 73 5.70 -16.06 9.18
N ILE A 74 5.16 -15.82 7.98
CA ILE A 74 3.78 -15.33 7.81
C ILE A 74 2.77 -16.36 8.31
N SER A 75 2.97 -17.65 7.97
CA SER A 75 2.05 -18.73 8.36
C SER A 75 2.04 -18.95 9.88
N GLU A 76 3.20 -18.96 10.52
CA GLU A 76 3.35 -19.11 11.97
C GLU A 76 2.73 -17.92 12.73
N TYR A 77 2.98 -16.70 12.26
CA TYR A 77 2.35 -15.50 12.81
C TYR A 77 0.82 -15.61 12.74
N CYS A 78 0.27 -15.91 11.57
CA CYS A 78 -1.18 -15.99 11.39
C CYS A 78 -1.79 -17.13 12.22
N LYS A 79 -1.13 -18.27 12.31
CA LYS A 79 -1.55 -19.39 13.19
C LYS A 79 -1.57 -18.97 14.67
N LYS A 80 -0.51 -18.32 15.14
CA LYS A 80 -0.38 -17.85 16.53
C LYS A 80 -1.49 -16.88 16.92
N TYR A 81 -1.90 -15.98 16.02
CA TYR A 81 -2.94 -14.97 16.27
C TYR A 81 -4.33 -15.36 15.77
N ASN A 82 -4.52 -16.62 15.36
CA ASN A 82 -5.79 -17.17 14.84
C ASN A 82 -6.34 -16.34 13.67
N LEU A 83 -5.47 -15.97 12.74
CA LEU A 83 -5.81 -15.23 11.53
C LEU A 83 -5.83 -16.18 10.32
N LYS A 84 -6.81 -16.02 9.45
CA LYS A 84 -6.75 -16.63 8.12
C LYS A 84 -5.90 -15.76 7.20
N ILE A 85 -5.18 -16.39 6.27
CA ILE A 85 -4.39 -15.66 5.27
C ILE A 85 -5.23 -15.53 4.02
N VAL A 86 -5.32 -14.31 3.48
CA VAL A 86 -6.08 -13.99 2.27
C VAL A 86 -5.17 -13.25 1.28
N ALA A 87 -5.18 -13.69 0.03
CA ALA A 87 -4.51 -13.00 -1.09
C ALA A 87 -5.56 -12.43 -2.05
N PRO A 88 -6.02 -11.18 -1.85
CA PRO A 88 -7.04 -10.57 -2.71
C PRO A 88 -6.49 -10.06 -4.04
N PHE A 89 -5.19 -10.14 -4.24
CA PHE A 89 -4.47 -9.77 -5.46
C PHE A 89 -3.19 -10.58 -5.58
N GLY A 90 -2.84 -11.03 -6.79
CA GLY A 90 -1.61 -11.76 -7.03
C GLY A 90 -1.57 -13.11 -6.29
N ARG A 91 -2.19 -14.13 -6.91
CA ARG A 91 -2.28 -15.48 -6.34
C ARG A 91 -0.91 -15.97 -5.83
N GLN A 92 -0.90 -16.48 -4.59
CA GLN A 92 0.21 -17.19 -4.00
C GLN A 92 -0.18 -18.67 -3.85
N LYS A 93 0.58 -19.62 -4.40
CA LYS A 93 0.21 -21.06 -4.40
C LYS A 93 0.03 -21.64 -3.00
N TRP A 94 0.77 -21.12 -2.03
CA TRP A 94 0.71 -21.57 -0.65
C TRP A 94 -0.49 -21.00 0.14
N ILE A 95 -1.21 -20.01 -0.41
CA ILE A 95 -2.40 -19.43 0.21
C ILE A 95 -3.65 -20.04 -0.44
N PRO A 96 -4.45 -20.83 0.31
CA PRO A 96 -5.64 -21.46 -0.25
C PRO A 96 -6.77 -20.49 -0.53
N SER A 97 -6.85 -19.37 0.20
CA SER A 97 -7.90 -18.34 0.03
C SER A 97 -7.44 -17.27 -0.93
N TYR A 98 -7.84 -17.41 -2.19
CA TYR A 98 -7.70 -16.39 -3.23
C TYR A 98 -9.08 -15.85 -3.59
N GLU A 99 -9.26 -14.55 -3.41
CA GLU A 99 -10.54 -13.89 -3.67
C GLU A 99 -10.37 -12.84 -4.77
N THR A 100 -11.21 -12.93 -5.79
CA THR A 100 -11.29 -11.87 -6.80
C THR A 100 -12.26 -10.80 -6.32
N LEU A 101 -11.75 -9.62 -6.02
CA LEU A 101 -12.51 -8.50 -5.50
C LEU A 101 -12.58 -7.37 -6.52
N THR A 102 -13.71 -6.69 -6.57
CA THR A 102 -13.80 -5.39 -7.25
C THR A 102 -12.95 -4.34 -6.53
N PRO A 103 -12.62 -3.21 -7.15
CA PRO A 103 -11.77 -2.20 -6.51
C PRO A 103 -12.28 -1.73 -5.14
N PHE A 104 -13.58 -1.51 -4.99
CA PHE A 104 -14.13 -1.05 -3.71
C PHE A 104 -14.29 -2.17 -2.69
N GLU A 105 -14.55 -3.40 -3.10
CA GLU A 105 -14.48 -4.57 -2.22
C GLU A 105 -13.07 -4.78 -1.70
N LEU A 106 -12.05 -4.57 -2.54
CA LEU A 106 -10.65 -4.62 -2.13
C LEU A 106 -10.35 -3.58 -1.06
N LEU A 107 -10.76 -2.32 -1.24
CA LEU A 107 -10.58 -1.28 -0.23
C LEU A 107 -11.29 -1.65 1.08
N LYS A 108 -12.52 -2.19 1.01
CA LYS A 108 -13.25 -2.70 2.17
C LYS A 108 -12.53 -3.86 2.85
N ALA A 109 -11.95 -4.76 2.07
CA ALA A 109 -11.15 -5.86 2.62
C ALA A 109 -9.93 -5.32 3.39
N PHE A 110 -9.22 -4.34 2.86
CA PHE A 110 -8.14 -3.67 3.58
C PHE A 110 -8.62 -2.98 4.86
N GLN A 111 -9.76 -2.28 4.79
CA GLN A 111 -10.36 -1.62 5.95
C GLN A 111 -10.70 -2.60 7.08
N ASN A 112 -11.09 -3.84 6.75
CA ASN A 112 -11.52 -4.86 7.72
C ASN A 112 -10.39 -5.84 8.13
N ALA A 113 -9.24 -5.82 7.46
CA ALA A 113 -8.12 -6.70 7.80
C ALA A 113 -7.58 -6.42 9.21
N GLU A 114 -7.08 -7.46 9.88
CA GLU A 114 -6.36 -7.31 11.16
C GLU A 114 -4.94 -6.78 10.95
N CYS A 115 -4.28 -7.28 9.93
CA CYS A 115 -2.94 -6.82 9.53
C CYS A 115 -2.68 -7.10 8.05
N ILE A 116 -1.57 -6.53 7.54
CA ILE A 116 -1.20 -6.59 6.14
C ILE A 116 0.29 -6.94 6.04
N VAL A 117 0.60 -7.87 5.15
CA VAL A 117 1.97 -8.13 4.69
C VAL A 117 2.01 -7.82 3.20
N THR A 118 2.90 -6.95 2.78
CA THR A 118 2.95 -6.50 1.40
C THR A 118 4.35 -6.14 0.96
N ASP A 119 4.62 -6.32 -0.32
CA ASP A 119 5.81 -5.82 -1.02
C ASP A 119 5.43 -4.89 -2.18
N THR A 120 4.24 -4.27 -2.12
CA THR A 120 3.74 -3.42 -3.20
C THR A 120 3.46 -2.00 -2.74
N PHE A 121 3.54 -1.05 -3.68
CA PHE A 121 3.20 0.34 -3.45
C PHE A 121 1.75 0.52 -2.95
N HIS A 122 0.78 -0.05 -3.68
CA HIS A 122 -0.63 0.10 -3.30
C HIS A 122 -0.99 -0.64 -2.01
N GLY A 123 -0.41 -1.81 -1.75
CA GLY A 123 -0.61 -2.51 -0.47
C GLY A 123 -0.14 -1.68 0.73
N THR A 124 1.03 -1.04 0.59
CA THR A 124 1.56 -0.11 1.60
C THR A 124 0.65 1.11 1.78
N LEU A 125 0.22 1.70 0.67
CA LEU A 125 -0.64 2.88 0.69
C LEU A 125 -2.01 2.58 1.32
N PHE A 126 -2.66 1.47 0.96
CA PHE A 126 -3.94 1.06 1.55
C PHE A 126 -3.80 0.74 3.04
N GLY A 127 -2.73 0.03 3.42
CA GLY A 127 -2.43 -0.23 4.83
C GLY A 127 -2.31 1.05 5.64
N ALA A 128 -1.57 2.03 5.14
CA ALA A 128 -1.42 3.33 5.76
C ALA A 128 -2.76 4.09 5.81
N LYS A 129 -3.48 4.19 4.71
CA LYS A 129 -4.76 4.90 4.60
C LYS A 129 -5.79 4.40 5.61
N PHE A 130 -5.87 3.09 5.82
CA PHE A 130 -6.79 2.50 6.79
C PHE A 130 -6.17 2.34 8.19
N GLY A 131 -4.93 2.77 8.40
CA GLY A 131 -4.23 2.69 9.68
C GLY A 131 -4.09 1.26 10.19
N LYS A 132 -3.73 0.33 9.30
CA LYS A 132 -3.60 -1.08 9.63
C LYS A 132 -2.19 -1.41 10.07
N ARG A 133 -2.07 -2.30 11.06
CA ARG A 133 -0.78 -2.93 11.36
C ARG A 133 -0.26 -3.59 10.10
N MET A 134 0.97 -3.29 9.72
CA MET A 134 1.51 -3.84 8.48
C MET A 134 3.01 -4.08 8.55
N ALA A 135 3.47 -5.00 7.72
CA ALA A 135 4.88 -5.23 7.42
C ALA A 135 5.09 -5.06 5.91
N VAL A 136 6.02 -4.17 5.57
CA VAL A 136 6.37 -3.82 4.19
C VAL A 136 7.72 -4.42 3.85
N LEU A 137 7.75 -5.33 2.88
CA LEU A 137 8.98 -5.91 2.36
C LEU A 137 9.41 -5.12 1.13
N ILE A 138 10.57 -4.50 1.19
CA ILE A 138 11.14 -3.78 0.05
C ILE A 138 11.92 -4.76 -0.81
N ARG A 139 11.56 -4.85 -2.10
CA ARG A 139 12.26 -5.64 -3.10
C ARG A 139 13.11 -4.71 -3.98
N GLU A 140 14.20 -5.19 -4.51
CA GLU A 140 15.06 -4.43 -5.42
C GLU A 140 14.27 -3.75 -6.56
N SER A 141 13.31 -4.47 -7.16
CA SER A 141 12.50 -3.99 -8.28
C SER A 141 11.55 -2.82 -7.97
N ASN A 142 11.32 -2.49 -6.67
CA ASN A 142 10.40 -1.43 -6.25
C ASN A 142 10.96 -0.55 -5.13
N GLN A 143 12.23 -0.71 -4.82
CA GLN A 143 12.90 -0.06 -3.69
C GLN A 143 12.66 1.45 -3.67
N ASN A 144 13.01 2.15 -4.74
CA ASN A 144 12.89 3.61 -4.82
C ASN A 144 11.47 4.11 -4.53
N LYS A 145 10.44 3.40 -5.04
CA LYS A 145 9.04 3.80 -4.86
C LYS A 145 8.53 3.55 -3.44
N LEU A 146 8.95 2.45 -2.82
CA LEU A 146 8.53 2.09 -1.47
C LEU A 146 9.29 2.90 -0.41
N GLU A 147 10.57 3.15 -0.60
CA GLU A 147 11.36 4.02 0.28
C GLU A 147 10.78 5.44 0.28
N ASP A 148 10.53 6.01 -0.90
CA ASP A 148 9.91 7.32 -1.03
C ASP A 148 8.53 7.38 -0.36
N LEU A 149 7.66 6.40 -0.62
CA LEU A 149 6.33 6.33 -0.02
C LEU A 149 6.39 6.22 1.50
N THR A 150 7.20 5.30 2.03
CA THR A 150 7.30 5.07 3.47
C THR A 150 7.91 6.27 4.20
N GLN A 151 8.86 6.96 3.58
CA GLN A 151 9.42 8.21 4.09
C GLN A 151 8.37 9.32 4.10
N ARG A 152 7.63 9.51 3.02
CA ARG A 152 6.57 10.52 2.88
C ARG A 152 5.45 10.33 3.89
N LEU A 153 5.03 9.09 4.11
CA LEU A 153 3.99 8.76 5.08
C LEU A 153 4.53 8.62 6.51
N GLN A 154 5.86 8.71 6.71
CA GLN A 154 6.54 8.57 7.99
C GLN A 154 6.26 7.21 8.67
N ILE A 155 6.29 6.14 7.88
CA ILE A 155 6.00 4.77 8.30
C ILE A 155 7.18 3.81 8.11
N GLN A 156 8.42 4.32 8.07
CA GLN A 156 9.64 3.51 7.89
C GLN A 156 9.79 2.41 8.97
N SER A 157 9.22 2.63 10.16
CA SER A 157 9.20 1.64 11.23
C SER A 157 8.40 0.37 10.92
N HIS A 158 7.62 0.38 9.84
CA HIS A 158 6.85 -0.76 9.31
C HIS A 158 7.53 -1.46 8.14
N VAL A 159 8.71 -0.98 7.73
CA VAL A 159 9.56 -1.67 6.75
C VAL A 159 10.35 -2.76 7.47
N ILE A 160 10.41 -3.95 6.87
CA ILE A 160 11.26 -5.05 7.33
C ILE A 160 12.33 -5.34 6.29
N THR A 161 13.55 -5.50 6.77
CA THR A 161 14.72 -5.89 5.97
C THR A 161 15.08 -7.35 6.17
N ASP A 162 14.60 -7.94 7.27
CA ASP A 162 14.75 -9.33 7.62
C ASP A 162 13.40 -9.87 8.09
N ILE A 163 13.01 -11.03 7.57
CA ILE A 163 11.71 -11.63 7.85
C ILE A 163 11.52 -12.00 9.33
N SER A 164 12.59 -12.20 10.08
CA SER A 164 12.55 -12.42 11.53
C SER A 164 11.91 -11.25 12.30
N GLN A 165 11.92 -10.05 11.72
CA GLN A 165 11.30 -8.85 12.28
C GLN A 165 9.77 -8.82 12.15
N LEU A 166 9.17 -9.74 11.38
CA LEU A 166 7.76 -9.72 10.99
C LEU A 166 6.83 -9.53 12.19
N GLU A 167 6.96 -10.39 13.21
CA GLU A 167 6.09 -10.32 14.39
C GLU A 167 6.25 -9.00 15.15
N THR A 168 7.48 -8.55 15.34
CA THR A 168 7.79 -7.30 16.04
C THR A 168 7.19 -6.11 15.32
N VAL A 169 7.25 -6.08 14.00
CA VAL A 169 6.74 -4.98 13.18
C VAL A 169 5.21 -5.03 13.11
N LEU A 170 4.60 -6.21 12.95
CA LEU A 170 3.14 -6.36 12.92
C LEU A 170 2.45 -6.06 14.28
N LYS A 171 3.20 -5.97 15.38
CA LYS A 171 2.69 -5.49 16.67
C LYS A 171 2.63 -3.97 16.79
N LYS A 172 3.35 -3.25 15.94
CA LYS A 172 3.35 -1.79 15.95
C LYS A 172 2.04 -1.28 15.36
N GLU A 173 1.45 -0.31 16.01
CA GLU A 173 0.30 0.39 15.48
C GLU A 173 0.74 1.59 14.64
N LEU A 174 -0.06 1.91 13.63
CA LEU A 174 0.11 3.12 12.86
C LEU A 174 -0.60 4.29 13.54
N ASP A 175 0.05 5.43 13.59
CA ASP A 175 -0.59 6.67 14.02
C ASP A 175 -1.55 7.19 12.94
N LYS A 176 -2.79 6.71 13.02
CA LYS A 176 -3.86 7.08 12.07
C LYS A 176 -4.07 8.58 11.97
N LYS A 177 -3.94 9.32 13.09
CA LYS A 177 -4.15 10.76 13.10
C LYS A 177 -3.06 11.47 12.29
N LYS A 178 -1.80 11.09 12.53
CA LYS A 178 -0.66 11.63 11.81
C LYS A 178 -0.72 11.31 10.32
N ILE A 179 -1.00 10.05 9.96
CA ILE A 179 -1.16 9.65 8.55
C ILE A 179 -2.32 10.40 7.89
N GLY A 180 -3.46 10.52 8.57
CA GLY A 180 -4.60 11.29 8.07
C GLY A 180 -4.27 12.76 7.80
N GLN A 181 -3.47 13.39 8.66
CA GLN A 181 -2.97 14.75 8.44
C GLN A 181 -2.05 14.83 7.22
N ILE A 182 -1.10 13.91 7.08
CA ILE A 182 -0.19 13.86 5.92
C ILE A 182 -1.00 13.69 4.62
N LEU A 183 -1.91 12.72 4.58
CA LEU A 183 -2.74 12.45 3.40
C LEU A 183 -3.67 13.65 3.09
N GLY A 184 -4.18 14.34 4.11
CA GLY A 184 -4.99 15.55 3.93
C GLY A 184 -4.22 16.68 3.25
N LEU A 185 -3.02 16.99 3.72
CA LEU A 185 -2.14 18.00 3.12
C LEU A 185 -1.75 17.65 1.67
N GLU A 186 -1.42 16.40 1.43
CA GLU A 186 -1.09 15.93 0.09
C GLU A 186 -2.30 15.97 -0.87
N ARG A 187 -3.49 15.70 -0.36
CA ARG A 187 -4.74 15.84 -1.10
C ARG A 187 -4.98 17.29 -1.50
N GLU A 188 -4.91 18.22 -0.56
CA GLU A 188 -5.08 19.66 -0.83
C GLU A 188 -4.11 20.14 -1.89
N LYS A 189 -2.83 19.79 -1.76
CA LYS A 189 -1.80 20.11 -2.74
C LYS A 189 -2.13 19.55 -4.14
N SER A 190 -2.52 18.29 -4.21
CA SER A 190 -2.82 17.63 -5.48
C SER A 190 -4.09 18.21 -6.13
N LEU A 191 -5.13 18.51 -5.35
CA LEU A 191 -6.35 19.14 -5.86
C LEU A 191 -6.09 20.58 -6.33
N LYS A 192 -5.25 21.33 -5.64
CA LYS A 192 -4.82 22.67 -6.08
C LYS A 192 -4.12 22.57 -7.42
N TYR A 193 -3.15 21.66 -7.55
CA TYR A 193 -2.45 21.45 -8.82
C TYR A 193 -3.41 21.13 -9.97
N LEU A 194 -4.38 20.25 -9.76
CA LEU A 194 -5.38 19.89 -10.79
C LEU A 194 -6.23 21.10 -11.19
N LYS A 195 -6.68 21.92 -10.24
CA LYS A 195 -7.48 23.12 -10.51
C LYS A 195 -6.72 24.19 -11.29
N GLU A 196 -5.42 24.28 -11.09
CA GLU A 196 -4.57 25.30 -11.75
C GLU A 196 -4.13 24.86 -13.16
N ASN A 197 -4.25 23.58 -13.51
CA ASN A 197 -3.69 23.01 -14.74
C ASN A 197 -4.68 22.22 -15.61
N LEU A 198 -5.94 22.14 -15.24
CA LEU A 198 -7.07 21.60 -16.01
C LEU A 198 -8.11 22.68 -16.29
#